data_f8b9f592cbcbe36d1826d78553cc65cf
#
_entry.id   f8b9f592cbcbe36d1826d78553cc65cf
#
_cell.length_a   1.000
_cell.length_b   1.000
_cell.length_c   1.000
_cell.angle_alpha   90.00
_cell.angle_beta   90.00
_cell.angle_gamma   90.00
#
_symmetry.space_group_name_H-M   'P 1'
#
loop_
_entity.id
_entity.type
_entity.pdbx_description
1 polymer ?
#
loop_
_entity_poly.entity_id
_entity_poly.type
_entity_poly.pdbx_seq_one_letter_code
_entity_poly.pdbx_strand_id
1 'polypeptide(L)'
;MEKALGIGGVFFRAKDPKSLSDWYQTHLGIGEPPYGLWAQDAGPTVFAPFGEKTDYFGRDSQQFMLNLRVANLDAMIAQLQAASIAVETRADWDSPETGRFARIHDPEGNPLELWQPA
;
A
#
# COMPACT_ATOMS: atom_id res chain seq x y z
N MET A 1 -0.28 -21.63 23.15
CA MET A 1 0.66 -20.52 23.18
C MET A 1 -0.01 -19.26 22.63
N GLU A 2 0.14 -18.18 23.34
CA GLU A 2 -0.39 -16.90 22.86
C GLU A 2 0.38 -16.38 21.65
N LYS A 3 -0.29 -15.68 20.75
CA LYS A 3 0.33 -15.12 19.54
C LYS A 3 -0.34 -13.81 19.12
N ALA A 4 0.33 -13.02 18.30
CA ALA A 4 -0.31 -11.89 17.65
C ALA A 4 -1.30 -12.39 16.59
N LEU A 5 -2.49 -11.80 16.56
CA LEU A 5 -3.57 -12.22 15.65
C LEU A 5 -3.48 -11.53 14.28
N GLY A 6 -2.86 -10.36 14.22
CA GLY A 6 -2.75 -9.58 12.99
C GLY A 6 -2.26 -8.18 13.29
N ILE A 7 -2.22 -7.38 12.25
CA ILE A 7 -1.83 -5.96 12.36
C ILE A 7 -3.03 -5.16 12.83
N GLY A 8 -2.90 -4.49 14.00
CA GLY A 8 -3.96 -3.65 14.54
C GLY A 8 -3.92 -2.21 14.06
N GLY A 9 -2.80 -1.77 13.52
CA GLY A 9 -2.64 -0.42 13.00
C GLY A 9 -1.28 -0.22 12.36
N VAL A 10 -1.17 0.82 11.54
CA VAL A 10 0.07 1.27 10.95
C VAL A 10 0.22 2.75 11.29
N PHE A 11 1.34 3.12 11.89
CA PHE A 11 1.59 4.49 12.33
C PHE A 11 2.88 4.99 11.70
N PHE A 12 2.79 6.13 11.05
CA PHE A 12 3.96 6.71 10.37
C PHE A 12 3.89 8.24 10.41
N ARG A 13 5.04 8.86 10.21
CA ARG A 13 5.15 10.32 10.27
C ARG A 13 4.64 10.95 8.99
N ALA A 14 3.95 12.09 9.12
CA ALA A 14 3.47 12.87 7.98
C ALA A 14 3.70 14.36 8.28
N LYS A 15 4.01 15.12 7.24
CA LYS A 15 4.11 16.58 7.36
C LYS A 15 2.73 17.19 7.57
N ASP A 16 1.74 16.68 6.87
CA ASP A 16 0.34 17.11 6.97
C ASP A 16 -0.56 15.87 7.14
N PRO A 17 -0.74 15.39 8.38
CA PRO A 17 -1.51 14.17 8.63
C PRO A 17 -2.94 14.21 8.10
N LYS A 18 -3.61 15.36 8.21
CA LYS A 18 -5.01 15.45 7.75
C LYS A 18 -5.10 15.33 6.24
N SER A 19 -4.29 16.09 5.50
CA SER A 19 -4.29 16.01 4.03
C SER A 19 -3.92 14.61 3.56
N LEU A 20 -2.96 13.97 4.20
CA LEU A 20 -2.54 12.62 3.84
C LEU A 20 -3.66 11.60 4.11
N SER A 21 -4.33 11.69 5.25
CA SER A 21 -5.47 10.84 5.56
C SER A 21 -6.60 11.00 4.55
N ASP A 22 -6.91 12.23 4.17
CA ASP A 22 -7.93 12.53 3.17
C ASP A 22 -7.58 11.91 1.81
N TRP A 23 -6.31 11.94 1.43
CA TRP A 23 -5.84 11.33 0.19
C TRP A 23 -6.04 9.81 0.18
N TYR A 24 -5.66 9.14 1.27
CA TYR A 24 -5.84 7.68 1.38
C TYR A 24 -7.32 7.29 1.36
N GLN A 25 -8.16 8.05 2.02
CA GLN A 25 -9.60 7.80 2.01
C GLN A 25 -10.19 8.03 0.61
N THR A 26 -9.85 9.13 -0.02
CA THR A 26 -10.40 9.51 -1.33
C THR A 26 -9.99 8.54 -2.43
N HIS A 27 -8.72 8.15 -2.47
CA HIS A 27 -8.18 7.41 -3.61
C HIS A 27 -8.10 5.92 -3.39
N LEU A 28 -8.03 5.47 -2.14
CA LEU A 28 -7.85 4.05 -1.81
C LEU A 28 -8.92 3.50 -0.87
N GLY A 29 -9.81 4.35 -0.39
CA GLY A 29 -10.88 3.91 0.52
C GLY A 29 -10.40 3.47 1.89
N ILE A 30 -9.26 3.99 2.35
CA ILE A 30 -8.63 3.60 3.61
C ILE A 30 -8.90 4.65 4.68
N GLY A 31 -9.35 4.19 5.86
CA GLY A 31 -9.52 5.02 7.04
C GLY A 31 -10.77 5.87 7.01
N GLU A 32 -11.63 5.69 8.01
CA GLU A 32 -12.87 6.46 8.14
C GLU A 32 -12.75 7.49 9.25
N PRO A 33 -13.31 8.72 9.05
CA PRO A 33 -13.34 9.70 10.12
C PRO A 33 -14.13 9.16 11.33
N PRO A 34 -13.83 9.62 12.55
CA PRO A 34 -12.77 10.59 12.86
C PRO A 34 -11.41 9.97 13.17
N TYR A 35 -11.31 8.65 13.36
CA TYR A 35 -10.12 8.00 13.93
C TYR A 35 -9.32 7.19 12.92
N GLY A 36 -9.70 7.18 11.64
CA GLY A 36 -9.01 6.44 10.62
C GLY A 36 -9.21 4.93 10.70
N LEU A 37 -10.30 4.47 11.27
CA LEU A 37 -10.58 3.04 11.35
C LEU A 37 -10.73 2.43 9.96
N TRP A 38 -10.16 1.26 9.78
CA TRP A 38 -10.22 0.52 8.53
C TRP A 38 -10.51 -0.95 8.81
N ALA A 39 -11.76 -1.35 8.54
CA ALA A 39 -12.15 -2.74 8.62
C ALA A 39 -11.67 -3.45 7.36
N GLN A 40 -10.58 -4.19 7.47
CA GLN A 40 -9.97 -4.87 6.34
C GLN A 40 -10.72 -6.13 5.99
N ASP A 41 -10.79 -6.42 4.69
CA ASP A 41 -11.27 -7.72 4.23
C ASP A 41 -10.27 -8.82 4.60
N ALA A 42 -10.77 -9.99 4.98
CA ALA A 42 -9.91 -11.12 5.28
C ALA A 42 -9.13 -11.54 4.04
N GLY A 43 -7.86 -11.89 4.23
CA GLY A 43 -7.01 -12.31 3.14
C GLY A 43 -5.56 -12.45 3.57
N PRO A 44 -4.69 -12.88 2.65
CA PRO A 44 -3.28 -13.06 2.96
C PRO A 44 -2.60 -11.73 3.28
N THR A 45 -1.70 -11.76 4.26
CA THR A 45 -0.85 -10.64 4.62
C THR A 45 0.59 -11.12 4.63
N VAL A 46 1.45 -10.46 3.88
CA VAL A 46 2.87 -10.72 3.89
C VAL A 46 3.51 -9.89 5.00
N PHE A 47 4.29 -10.53 5.85
CA PHE A 47 5.08 -9.87 6.87
C PHE A 47 6.53 -10.26 6.62
N ALA A 48 7.30 -9.37 5.98
CA ALA A 48 8.62 -9.71 5.46
C ALA A 48 9.64 -8.60 5.73
N PRO A 49 10.59 -8.86 6.64
CA PRO A 49 11.75 -7.97 6.75
C PRO A 49 12.59 -8.08 5.47
N PHE A 50 12.94 -6.92 4.92
CA PHE A 50 13.85 -6.83 3.78
C PHE A 50 15.26 -6.59 4.28
N GLY A 51 16.25 -6.88 3.44
CA GLY A 51 17.64 -6.59 3.76
C GLY A 51 17.86 -5.11 4.05
N GLU A 52 18.74 -4.81 4.97
CA GLU A 52 19.01 -3.44 5.43
C GLU A 52 19.43 -2.50 4.29
N LYS A 53 20.03 -3.05 3.23
CA LYS A 53 20.52 -2.28 2.09
C LYS A 53 19.62 -2.37 0.86
N THR A 54 18.38 -2.81 1.03
CA THR A 54 17.45 -2.88 -0.10
C THR A 54 17.20 -1.50 -0.69
N ASP A 55 17.10 -1.44 -2.00
CA ASP A 55 16.65 -0.24 -2.71
C ASP A 55 15.17 -0.31 -3.10
N TYR A 56 14.49 -1.37 -2.71
CA TYR A 56 13.11 -1.63 -3.14
C TYR A 56 12.12 -0.56 -2.65
N PHE A 57 12.42 0.08 -1.52
CA PHE A 57 11.58 1.15 -0.98
C PHE A 57 11.90 2.54 -1.54
N GLY A 58 12.84 2.62 -2.48
CA GLY A 58 13.29 3.89 -3.07
C GLY A 58 14.42 4.53 -2.26
N ARG A 59 14.20 5.72 -1.73
CA ARG A 59 15.23 6.46 -0.99
C ARG A 59 15.69 5.72 0.27
N ASP A 60 16.95 5.87 0.64
CA ASP A 60 17.54 5.18 1.80
C ASP A 60 16.84 5.51 3.13
N SER A 61 16.28 6.72 3.24
CA SER A 61 15.54 7.14 4.44
C SER A 61 14.17 6.48 4.58
N GLN A 62 13.69 5.79 3.55
CA GLN A 62 12.39 5.13 3.58
C GLN A 62 12.53 3.77 4.27
N GLN A 63 11.99 3.65 5.48
CA GLN A 63 12.18 2.49 6.34
C GLN A 63 11.17 1.37 6.10
N PHE A 64 10.09 1.65 5.40
CA PHE A 64 9.02 0.68 5.18
C PHE A 64 8.29 0.96 3.87
N MET A 65 7.53 -0.01 3.41
CA MET A 65 6.62 0.16 2.30
C MET A 65 5.33 -0.61 2.62
N LEU A 66 4.19 0.06 2.47
CA LEU A 66 2.90 -0.61 2.58
C LEU A 66 2.58 -1.34 1.28
N ASN A 67 2.09 -2.57 1.42
CA ASN A 67 1.46 -3.30 0.33
C ASN A 67 -0.03 -3.36 0.63
N LEU A 68 -0.86 -3.01 -0.35
CA LEU A 68 -2.30 -2.96 -0.21
C LEU A 68 -2.93 -3.96 -1.17
N ARG A 69 -3.72 -4.90 -0.66
CA ARG A 69 -4.44 -5.86 -1.51
C ARG A 69 -5.60 -5.16 -2.22
N VAL A 70 -5.77 -5.48 -3.50
CA VAL A 70 -6.88 -4.99 -4.30
C VAL A 70 -7.57 -6.18 -4.98
N ALA A 71 -8.86 -6.07 -5.20
CA ALA A 71 -9.64 -7.12 -5.86
C ALA A 71 -9.42 -7.13 -7.38
N ASN A 72 -9.26 -5.96 -7.98
CA ASN A 72 -9.10 -5.79 -9.43
C ASN A 72 -8.06 -4.71 -9.69
N LEU A 73 -6.83 -5.14 -9.99
CA LEU A 73 -5.72 -4.21 -10.17
C LEU A 73 -5.92 -3.31 -11.40
N ASP A 74 -6.44 -3.83 -12.49
CA ASP A 74 -6.66 -3.02 -13.69
C ASP A 74 -7.67 -1.89 -13.43
N ALA A 75 -8.74 -2.19 -12.71
CA ALA A 75 -9.74 -1.19 -12.34
C ALA A 75 -9.14 -0.13 -11.38
N MET A 76 -8.33 -0.58 -10.42
CA MET A 76 -7.66 0.33 -9.50
C MET A 76 -6.69 1.24 -10.24
N ILE A 77 -5.90 0.71 -11.18
CA ILE A 77 -4.97 1.50 -11.99
C ILE A 77 -5.73 2.55 -12.79
N ALA A 78 -6.82 2.17 -13.44
CA ALA A 78 -7.63 3.11 -14.23
C ALA A 78 -8.19 4.24 -13.35
N GLN A 79 -8.67 3.90 -12.17
CA GLN A 79 -9.20 4.87 -11.19
C GLN A 79 -8.13 5.87 -10.74
N LEU A 80 -6.94 5.38 -10.46
CA LEU A 80 -5.83 6.23 -10.01
C LEU A 80 -5.32 7.12 -11.13
N GLN A 81 -5.19 6.59 -12.34
CA GLN A 81 -4.76 7.36 -13.50
C GLN A 81 -5.78 8.46 -13.86
N ALA A 82 -7.07 8.17 -13.72
CA ALA A 82 -8.12 9.19 -13.91
C ALA A 82 -8.00 10.33 -12.90
N ALA A 83 -7.43 10.07 -11.73
CA ALA A 83 -7.14 11.11 -10.71
C ALA A 83 -5.75 11.72 -10.85
N SER A 84 -5.07 11.48 -11.99
CA SER A 84 -3.72 11.97 -12.28
C SER A 84 -2.64 11.46 -11.32
N ILE A 85 -2.84 10.27 -10.79
CA ILE A 85 -1.84 9.60 -9.95
C ILE A 85 -1.01 8.69 -10.84
N ALA A 86 0.31 8.88 -10.83
CA ALA A 86 1.23 8.05 -11.62
C ALA A 86 1.27 6.63 -11.07
N VAL A 87 1.18 5.66 -11.98
CA VAL A 87 1.23 4.23 -11.63
C VAL A 87 2.33 3.56 -12.43
N GLU A 88 3.20 2.85 -11.73
CA GLU A 88 4.25 2.03 -12.36
C GLU A 88 3.88 0.57 -12.29
N THR A 89 4.01 -0.13 -13.43
CA THR A 89 3.89 -1.59 -13.51
C THR A 89 5.10 -2.16 -14.22
N ARG A 90 5.47 -3.39 -13.87
CA ARG A 90 6.57 -4.11 -14.51
C ARG A 90 6.18 -5.58 -14.62
N ALA A 91 6.38 -6.15 -15.82
CA ALA A 91 6.02 -7.55 -16.06
C ALA A 91 6.79 -8.52 -15.15
N ASP A 92 8.03 -8.19 -14.79
CA ASP A 92 8.87 -9.02 -13.93
C ASP A 92 8.44 -9.02 -12.47
N TRP A 93 7.51 -8.15 -12.08
CA TRP A 93 6.90 -8.20 -10.74
C TRP A 93 5.80 -9.25 -10.64
N ASP A 94 5.20 -9.63 -11.75
CA ASP A 94 4.01 -10.48 -11.80
C ASP A 94 4.38 -11.95 -11.94
N SER A 95 3.62 -12.82 -11.29
CA SER A 95 3.73 -14.27 -11.49
C SER A 95 2.40 -14.96 -11.23
N PRO A 96 2.19 -16.16 -11.85
CA PRO A 96 0.97 -16.94 -11.56
C PRO A 96 0.86 -17.37 -10.09
N GLU A 97 1.99 -17.50 -9.40
CA GLU A 97 2.04 -17.96 -8.02
C GLU A 97 1.71 -16.87 -7.03
N THR A 98 2.18 -15.65 -7.28
CA THR A 98 2.05 -14.54 -6.33
C THR A 98 0.99 -13.54 -6.72
N GLY A 99 0.73 -13.34 -8.01
CA GLY A 99 -0.25 -12.37 -8.49
C GLY A 99 0.37 -11.21 -9.24
N ARG A 100 -0.32 -10.07 -9.21
CA ARG A 100 0.04 -8.90 -9.98
C ARG A 100 0.27 -7.70 -9.07
N PHE A 101 1.20 -6.84 -9.46
CA PHE A 101 1.66 -5.71 -8.64
C PHE A 101 1.71 -4.41 -9.43
N ALA A 102 1.51 -3.30 -8.72
CA ALA A 102 1.75 -1.95 -9.21
C ALA A 102 2.36 -1.10 -8.11
N ARG A 103 3.06 -0.05 -8.48
CA ARG A 103 3.70 0.89 -7.56
C ARG A 103 3.10 2.28 -7.74
N ILE A 104 2.73 2.91 -6.64
CA ILE A 104 2.36 4.33 -6.60
C ILE A 104 3.09 5.01 -5.44
N HIS A 105 2.95 6.33 -5.36
CA HIS A 105 3.47 7.12 -4.24
C HIS A 105 2.36 8.01 -3.71
N ASP A 106 2.30 8.16 -2.40
CA ASP A 106 1.39 9.13 -1.80
C ASP A 106 1.93 10.56 -1.94
N PRO A 107 1.16 11.60 -1.61
CA PRO A 107 1.62 13.00 -1.78
C PRO A 107 2.86 13.37 -0.98
N GLU A 108 3.21 12.59 0.04
CA GLU A 108 4.43 12.82 0.83
C GLU A 108 5.59 11.95 0.37
N GLY A 109 5.44 11.26 -0.77
CA GLY A 109 6.50 10.48 -1.37
C GLY A 109 6.67 9.08 -0.80
N ASN A 110 5.76 8.60 0.02
CA ASN A 110 5.83 7.23 0.51
C ASN A 110 5.46 6.25 -0.62
N PRO A 111 6.31 5.26 -0.91
CA PRO A 111 5.98 4.24 -1.90
C PRO A 111 4.90 3.30 -1.37
N LEU A 112 4.01 2.90 -2.25
CA LEU A 112 2.95 1.94 -1.97
C LEU A 112 2.96 0.88 -3.06
N GLU A 113 2.83 -0.37 -2.66
CA GLU A 113 2.63 -1.47 -3.60
C GLU A 113 1.16 -1.88 -3.57
N LEU A 114 0.55 -1.96 -4.74
CA LEU A 114 -0.80 -2.49 -4.91
C LEU A 114 -0.67 -3.93 -5.39
N TRP A 115 -1.40 -4.83 -4.77
CA TRP A 115 -1.26 -6.26 -5.02
C TRP A 115 -2.61 -6.93 -5.23
N GLN A 116 -2.77 -7.53 -6.40
CA GLN A 116 -3.87 -8.44 -6.65
C GLN A 116 -3.34 -9.88 -6.49
N PRO A 117 -3.63 -10.55 -5.37
CA PRO A 117 -3.15 -11.92 -5.15
C PRO A 117 -3.59 -12.88 -6.24
N ALA A 118 -2.77 -13.90 -6.45
CA ALA A 118 -3.05 -14.95 -7.43
C ALA A 118 -4.31 -15.73 -7.06
#